data_af27c483e2f14497bda1ae806d7d46be
#
_entry.id   af27c483e2f14497bda1ae806d7d46be
#
_cell.length_a   1.000
_cell.length_b   1.000
_cell.length_c   1.000
_cell.angle_alpha   90.00
_cell.angle_beta   90.00
_cell.angle_gamma   90.00
#
_symmetry.space_group_name_H-M   'P 1'
#
loop_
_entity.id
_entity.type
_entity.pdbx_description
1 polymer ?
#
loop_
_entity_poly.entity_id
_entity_poly.type
_entity_poly.pdbx_seq_one_letter_code
_entity_poly.pdbx_strand_id
1 'polypeptide(L)'
;MKTHGLTIDTANPQVLAAWWAKALGVEIGADYGALVTLVTPPDLLPLQFFKLETIAEGRNRVHPDFKTSDLDAETERLVAMGATIVQKNELPQIRYTTLTDPDGNNFDLVQE
;
A
#
# COMPACT_ATOMS: atom_id res chain seq x y z
N MET A 1 14.36 18.52 -9.73
CA MET A 1 13.15 17.73 -9.43
C MET A 1 13.44 16.83 -8.25
N LYS A 2 12.54 16.72 -7.31
CA LYS A 2 12.69 15.89 -6.10
C LYS A 2 11.43 15.06 -5.89
N THR A 3 11.58 13.88 -5.31
CA THR A 3 10.45 13.04 -4.97
C THR A 3 9.67 13.62 -3.78
N HIS A 4 8.34 13.72 -3.91
CA HIS A 4 7.45 14.14 -2.83
C HIS A 4 6.77 12.95 -2.16
N GLY A 5 6.24 12.03 -2.96
CA GLY A 5 5.57 10.82 -2.48
C GLY A 5 4.74 10.16 -3.56
N LEU A 6 3.99 9.15 -3.17
CA LEU A 6 3.04 8.45 -4.02
C LEU A 6 1.62 8.76 -3.55
N THR A 7 0.78 9.19 -4.49
CA THR A 7 -0.63 9.46 -4.21
C THR A 7 -1.48 8.30 -4.71
N ILE A 8 -2.35 7.80 -3.84
CA ILE A 8 -3.35 6.78 -4.16
C ILE A 8 -4.72 7.45 -4.19
N ASP A 9 -5.38 7.37 -5.33
CA ASP A 9 -6.73 7.87 -5.49
C ASP A 9 -7.73 6.90 -4.88
N THR A 10 -8.73 7.43 -4.19
CA THR A 10 -9.73 6.63 -3.49
C THR A 10 -11.03 7.40 -3.34
N ALA A 11 -12.14 6.68 -3.25
CA ALA A 11 -13.43 7.28 -2.91
C ALA A 11 -13.51 7.70 -1.44
N ASN A 12 -12.71 7.07 -0.56
CA ASN A 12 -12.71 7.36 0.88
C ASN A 12 -11.28 7.39 1.44
N PRO A 13 -10.62 8.55 1.39
CA PRO A 13 -9.23 8.67 1.82
C PRO A 13 -9.02 8.38 3.32
N GLN A 14 -10.00 8.70 4.19
CA GLN A 14 -9.87 8.43 5.63
C GLN A 14 -9.82 6.93 5.92
N VAL A 15 -10.66 6.14 5.27
CA VAL A 15 -10.71 4.69 5.47
C VAL A 15 -9.48 4.01 4.89
N LEU A 16 -9.08 4.36 3.67
CA LEU A 16 -7.93 3.75 3.02
C LEU A 16 -6.62 4.15 3.73
N ALA A 17 -6.46 5.41 4.10
CA ALA A 17 -5.30 5.86 4.87
C ALA A 17 -5.18 5.13 6.22
N ALA A 18 -6.29 4.92 6.93
CA ALA A 18 -6.29 4.17 8.19
C ALA A 18 -5.83 2.72 7.99
N TRP A 19 -6.25 2.08 6.91
CA TRP A 19 -5.81 0.72 6.59
C TRP A 19 -4.30 0.66 6.34
N TRP A 20 -3.78 1.58 5.49
CA TRP A 20 -2.36 1.64 5.19
C TRP A 20 -1.51 2.02 6.40
N ALA A 21 -2.00 2.94 7.25
CA ALA A 21 -1.33 3.29 8.50
C ALA A 21 -1.13 2.05 9.38
N LYS A 22 -2.17 1.22 9.52
CA LYS A 22 -2.11 -0.03 10.27
C LYS A 22 -1.17 -1.05 9.59
N ALA A 23 -1.26 -1.20 8.27
CA ALA A 23 -0.41 -2.11 7.51
C ALA A 23 1.07 -1.78 7.67
N LEU A 24 1.42 -0.49 7.61
CA LEU A 24 2.80 -0.01 7.70
C LEU A 24 3.28 0.24 9.13
N GLY A 25 2.38 0.20 10.13
CA GLY A 25 2.72 0.48 11.51
C GLY A 25 3.06 1.95 11.75
N VAL A 26 2.39 2.86 11.05
CA VAL A 26 2.57 4.31 11.17
C VAL A 26 1.26 4.99 11.55
N GLU A 27 1.32 6.28 11.85
CA GLU A 27 0.15 7.08 12.20
C GLU A 27 -0.33 7.93 11.03
N ILE A 28 -1.59 8.37 11.10
CA ILE A 28 -2.12 9.40 10.21
C ILE A 28 -1.36 10.69 10.50
N GLY A 29 -0.87 11.34 9.45
CA GLY A 29 -0.18 12.63 9.56
C GLY A 29 -1.16 13.79 9.61
N ALA A 30 -1.70 14.19 8.46
CA ALA A 30 -2.67 15.26 8.34
C ALA A 30 -3.91 14.78 7.60
N ASP A 31 -5.07 15.25 8.02
CA ASP A 31 -6.35 15.01 7.36
C ASP A 31 -6.93 16.37 6.93
N TYR A 32 -6.90 16.63 5.62
CA TYR A 32 -7.45 17.83 5.01
C TYR A 32 -8.85 17.62 4.41
N GLY A 33 -9.49 16.48 4.72
CA GLY A 33 -10.77 16.09 4.13
C GLY A 33 -10.58 15.35 2.79
N ALA A 34 -10.24 16.06 1.73
CA ALA A 34 -10.00 15.46 0.42
C ALA A 34 -8.61 14.80 0.27
N LEU A 35 -7.68 15.12 1.16
CA LEU A 35 -6.33 14.58 1.15
C LEU A 35 -5.95 14.15 2.57
N VAL A 36 -5.46 12.92 2.70
CA VAL A 36 -4.94 12.39 3.97
C VAL A 36 -3.51 11.93 3.76
N THR A 37 -2.61 12.29 4.65
CA THR A 37 -1.21 11.90 4.62
C THR A 37 -0.88 10.96 5.78
N LEU A 38 0.16 10.15 5.62
CA LEU A 38 0.73 9.34 6.70
C LEU A 38 1.98 10.01 7.27
N VAL A 39 2.26 9.75 8.54
CA VAL A 39 3.57 10.04 9.12
C VAL A 39 4.56 9.04 8.53
N THR A 40 5.55 9.53 7.80
CA THR A 40 6.47 8.67 7.04
C THR A 40 7.87 8.71 7.64
N PRO A 41 8.34 7.60 8.26
CA PRO A 41 9.74 7.48 8.66
C PRO A 41 10.68 7.40 7.43
N PRO A 42 12.00 7.65 7.62
CA PRO A 42 12.93 7.76 6.48
C PRO A 42 13.06 6.54 5.59
N ASP A 43 12.74 5.36 6.10
CA ASP A 43 12.85 4.08 5.38
C ASP A 43 11.57 3.66 4.66
N LEU A 44 10.52 4.48 4.71
CA LEU A 44 9.28 4.22 4.00
C LEU A 44 9.05 5.22 2.87
N LEU A 45 8.34 4.75 1.84
CA LEU A 45 7.83 5.61 0.78
C LEU A 45 6.71 6.49 1.34
N PRO A 46 6.78 7.82 1.17
CA PRO A 46 5.67 8.69 1.57
C PRO A 46 4.40 8.37 0.79
N LEU A 47 3.34 8.00 1.50
CA LEU A 47 2.03 7.74 0.92
C LEU A 47 1.03 8.82 1.34
N GLN A 48 0.20 9.21 0.39
CA GLN A 48 -0.96 10.06 0.65
C GLN A 48 -2.17 9.57 -0.17
N PHE A 49 -3.36 9.94 0.28
CA PHE A 49 -4.62 9.43 -0.26
C PHE A 49 -5.50 10.60 -0.65
N PHE A 50 -5.92 10.62 -1.90
CA PHE A 50 -6.65 11.74 -2.47
C PHE A 50 -8.04 11.29 -2.93
N LYS A 51 -9.07 12.06 -2.55
CA LYS A 51 -10.45 11.75 -2.89
C LYS A 51 -10.75 12.06 -4.36
N LEU A 52 -11.19 11.03 -5.08
CA LEU A 52 -11.80 11.17 -6.41
C LEU A 52 -13.18 10.52 -6.41
N GLU A 53 -14.11 11.08 -7.17
CA GLU A 53 -15.46 10.50 -7.32
C GLU A 53 -15.47 9.33 -8.28
N THR A 54 -14.59 9.34 -9.28
CA THR A 54 -14.45 8.25 -10.26
C THR A 54 -13.03 7.71 -10.21
N ILE A 55 -12.90 6.43 -9.87
CA ILE A 55 -11.62 5.73 -9.77
C ILE A 55 -11.46 4.80 -10.97
N ALA A 56 -10.27 4.83 -11.60
CA ALA A 56 -9.94 3.90 -12.66
C ALA A 56 -9.94 2.46 -12.11
N GLU A 57 -10.51 1.54 -12.87
CA GLU A 57 -10.57 0.12 -12.53
C GLU A 57 -9.42 -0.67 -13.16
N GLY A 58 -9.19 -1.87 -12.63
CA GLY A 58 -8.16 -2.78 -13.10
C GLY A 58 -6.84 -2.64 -12.36
N ARG A 59 -5.82 -3.31 -12.88
CA ARG A 59 -4.49 -3.27 -12.27
C ARG A 59 -3.85 -1.90 -12.49
N ASN A 60 -3.33 -1.31 -11.42
CA ASN A 60 -2.56 -0.07 -11.51
C ASN A 60 -1.23 -0.30 -12.26
N ARG A 61 -0.84 0.67 -13.06
CA ARG A 61 0.40 0.60 -13.86
C ARG A 61 1.65 0.84 -13.03
N VAL A 62 1.51 1.62 -11.97
CA VAL A 62 2.57 1.90 -10.99
C VAL A 62 2.11 1.34 -9.65
N HIS A 63 2.95 0.56 -9.01
CA HIS A 63 2.64 -0.03 -7.70
C HIS A 63 3.84 0.11 -6.76
N PRO A 64 3.60 0.28 -5.46
CA PRO A 64 4.68 0.27 -4.49
C PRO A 64 5.14 -1.16 -4.19
N ASP A 65 6.42 -1.29 -3.90
CA ASP A 65 7.01 -2.54 -3.43
C ASP A 65 7.56 -2.33 -2.03
N PHE A 66 7.22 -3.25 -1.14
CA PHE A 66 7.70 -3.28 0.24
C PHE A 66 8.53 -4.56 0.45
N LYS A 67 9.41 -4.55 1.42
CA LYS A 67 10.17 -5.75 1.77
C LYS A 67 9.98 -6.13 3.22
N THR A 68 10.09 -7.41 3.48
CA THR A 68 9.94 -7.97 4.82
C THR A 68 10.93 -9.11 5.04
N SER A 69 11.31 -9.32 6.30
CA SER A 69 12.15 -10.46 6.68
C SER A 69 11.41 -11.80 6.71
N ASP A 70 10.07 -11.78 6.73
CA ASP A 70 9.23 -13.00 6.73
C ASP A 70 8.02 -12.79 5.83
N LEU A 71 8.17 -13.18 4.57
CA LEU A 71 7.14 -12.98 3.55
C LEU A 71 5.84 -13.72 3.87
N ASP A 72 5.93 -14.96 4.36
CA ASP A 72 4.73 -15.75 4.62
C ASP A 72 3.92 -15.18 5.80
N ALA A 73 4.58 -14.87 6.91
CA ALA A 73 3.92 -14.30 8.07
C ALA A 73 3.32 -12.92 7.77
N GLU A 74 4.05 -12.07 7.05
CA GLU A 74 3.57 -10.74 6.69
C GLU A 74 2.39 -10.80 5.71
N THR A 75 2.45 -11.72 4.74
CA THR A 75 1.33 -11.96 3.81
C THR A 75 0.07 -12.39 4.58
N GLU A 76 0.20 -13.34 5.51
CA GLU A 76 -0.92 -13.78 6.35
C GLU A 76 -1.51 -12.64 7.18
N ARG A 77 -0.65 -11.79 7.77
CA ARG A 77 -1.10 -10.64 8.54
C ARG A 77 -1.91 -9.66 7.70
N LEU A 78 -1.43 -9.34 6.51
CA LEU A 78 -2.12 -8.41 5.60
C LEU A 78 -3.44 -8.98 5.07
N VAL A 79 -3.49 -10.27 4.76
CA VAL A 79 -4.73 -10.94 4.35
C VAL A 79 -5.76 -10.91 5.47
N ALA A 80 -5.34 -11.14 6.72
CA ALA A 80 -6.24 -11.03 7.88
C ALA A 80 -6.80 -9.61 8.06
N MET A 81 -6.08 -8.60 7.55
CA MET A 81 -6.51 -7.19 7.57
C MET A 81 -7.38 -6.80 6.36
N GLY A 82 -7.61 -7.70 5.41
CA GLY A 82 -8.44 -7.44 4.25
C GLY A 82 -7.72 -7.29 2.91
N ALA A 83 -6.40 -7.50 2.87
CA ALA A 83 -5.68 -7.59 1.60
C ALA A 83 -6.03 -8.91 0.89
N THR A 84 -5.94 -8.89 -0.43
CA THR A 84 -6.18 -10.08 -1.26
C THR A 84 -4.89 -10.50 -1.95
N ILE A 85 -4.55 -11.78 -1.92
CA ILE A 85 -3.43 -12.32 -2.68
C ILE A 85 -3.84 -12.41 -4.16
N VAL A 86 -3.06 -11.78 -5.03
CA VAL A 86 -3.21 -11.89 -6.48
C VAL A 86 -2.36 -13.04 -6.99
N GLN A 87 -1.08 -13.08 -6.60
CA GLN A 87 -0.15 -14.09 -7.07
C GLN A 87 1.04 -14.22 -6.12
N LYS A 88 1.46 -15.47 -5.88
CA LYS A 88 2.74 -15.79 -5.22
C LYS A 88 3.77 -16.11 -6.28
N ASN A 89 4.94 -15.47 -6.18
CA ASN A 89 6.00 -15.55 -7.19
C ASN A 89 7.29 -16.05 -6.55
N GLU A 90 7.86 -17.11 -7.09
CA GLU A 90 9.15 -17.65 -6.69
C GLU A 90 10.05 -17.73 -7.93
N LEU A 91 11.03 -16.83 -8.00
CA LEU A 91 12.05 -16.79 -9.04
C LEU A 91 13.40 -17.12 -8.41
N PRO A 92 14.43 -17.49 -9.20
CA PRO A 92 15.73 -17.86 -8.63
C PRO A 92 16.37 -16.77 -7.76
N GLN A 93 16.15 -15.49 -8.08
CA GLN A 93 16.79 -14.37 -7.40
C GLN A 93 15.86 -13.61 -6.45
N ILE A 94 14.54 -13.84 -6.52
CA ILE A 94 13.57 -13.05 -5.79
C ILE A 94 12.31 -13.86 -5.50
N ARG A 95 11.80 -13.71 -4.30
CA ARG A 95 10.51 -14.28 -3.89
C ARG A 95 9.63 -13.15 -3.41
N TYR A 96 8.44 -13.04 -3.96
CA TYR A 96 7.51 -11.97 -3.61
C TYR A 96 6.06 -12.39 -3.80
N THR A 97 5.16 -11.68 -3.13
CA THR A 97 3.72 -11.85 -3.27
C THR A 97 3.11 -10.54 -3.77
N THR A 98 2.31 -10.61 -4.81
CA THR A 98 1.48 -9.49 -5.26
C THR A 98 0.15 -9.57 -4.53
N LEU A 99 -0.22 -8.47 -3.87
CA LEU A 99 -1.47 -8.32 -3.16
C LEU A 99 -2.24 -7.10 -3.67
N THR A 100 -3.51 -7.03 -3.30
CA THR A 100 -4.28 -5.79 -3.41
C THR A 100 -4.68 -5.31 -2.02
N ASP A 101 -4.74 -3.98 -1.87
CA ASP A 101 -5.34 -3.36 -0.70
C ASP A 101 -6.88 -3.47 -0.76
N PRO A 102 -7.64 -3.03 0.25
CA PRO A 102 -9.11 -3.13 0.24
C PRO A 102 -9.80 -2.41 -0.91
N ASP A 103 -9.15 -1.43 -1.53
CA ASP A 103 -9.66 -0.71 -2.70
C ASP A 103 -9.26 -1.37 -4.03
N GLY A 104 -8.48 -2.46 -4.00
CA GLY A 104 -8.02 -3.16 -5.20
C GLY A 104 -6.71 -2.62 -5.77
N ASN A 105 -5.97 -1.77 -5.07
CA ASN A 105 -4.66 -1.30 -5.52
C ASN A 105 -3.61 -2.39 -5.35
N ASN A 106 -2.89 -2.70 -6.42
CA ASN A 106 -1.80 -3.67 -6.38
C ASN A 106 -0.58 -3.11 -5.65
N PHE A 107 0.06 -3.95 -4.88
CA PHE A 107 1.39 -3.73 -4.31
C PHE A 107 2.11 -5.06 -4.17
N ASP A 108 3.43 -5.03 -4.16
CA ASP A 108 4.24 -6.23 -3.98
C ASP A 108 4.89 -6.24 -2.59
N LEU A 109 4.97 -7.43 -2.02
CA LEU A 109 5.71 -7.69 -0.80
C LEU A 109 6.84 -8.66 -1.12
N VAL A 110 8.07 -8.23 -0.87
CA VAL A 110 9.30 -8.91 -1.30
C VAL A 110 10.03 -9.47 -0.09
N GLN A 111 10.50 -10.73 -0.19
CA GLN A 111 11.36 -11.34 0.83
C GLN A 111 12.74 -10.68 0.80
N GLU A 112 13.19 -10.20 1.94
CA GLU A 112 14.56 -9.74 2.14
C GLU A 112 15.58 -10.85 1.97
#